data_ab3bfe80e3a3e576a454c60e7a07509d
#
_entry.id   ab3bfe80e3a3e576a454c60e7a07509d
#
_cell.length_a   1.000
_cell.length_b   1.000
_cell.length_c   1.000
_cell.angle_alpha   90.00
_cell.angle_beta   90.00
_cell.angle_gamma   90.00
#
_symmetry.space_group_name_H-M   'P 1'
#
loop_
_entity.id
_entity.type
_entity.pdbx_description
1 polymer ?
#
loop_
_entity_poly.entity_id
_entity_poly.type
_entity_poly.pdbx_seq_one_letter_code
_entity_poly.pdbx_strand_id
1 'polypeptide(L)' 'MTNETFAARAAQALLAVTVTAASVLVVQLAMLVG' A
#
# COMPACT_ATOMS: atom_id res chain seq x y z
N MET A 1 -4.66 -27.00 0.54
CA MET A 1 -4.42 -26.30 1.64
C MET A 1 -4.41 -24.86 1.43
N THR A 2 -4.39 -24.17 2.43
CA THR A 2 -4.74 -22.78 2.44
C THR A 2 -3.58 -21.84 2.28
N ASN A 3 -2.41 -22.36 1.93
CA ASN A 3 -1.25 -21.51 1.74
C ASN A 3 -1.43 -20.52 0.59
N GLU A 4 -2.16 -20.93 -0.44
CA GLU A 4 -2.39 -20.05 -1.57
C GLU A 4 -3.26 -18.87 -1.18
N THR A 5 -4.29 -19.12 -0.38
CA THR A 5 -5.15 -18.05 0.08
C THR A 5 -4.40 -17.11 1.01
N PHE A 6 -3.59 -17.65 1.89
CA PHE A 6 -2.79 -16.84 2.79
C PHE A 6 -1.81 -15.97 2.01
N ALA A 7 -1.15 -16.55 1.02
CA ALA A 7 -0.19 -15.80 0.23
C ALA A 7 -0.88 -14.70 -0.56
N ALA A 8 -2.06 -14.98 -1.12
CA ALA A 8 -2.79 -13.98 -1.87
C ALA A 8 -3.21 -12.82 -0.97
N ARG A 9 -3.65 -13.14 0.24
CA ARG A 9 -4.05 -12.11 1.18
C ARG A 9 -2.87 -11.27 1.64
N ALA A 10 -1.74 -11.92 1.88
CA ALA A 10 -0.54 -11.19 2.27
C ALA A 10 -0.09 -10.26 1.16
N ALA A 11 -0.14 -10.73 -0.08
CA ALA A 11 0.25 -9.89 -1.22
C ALA A 11 -0.70 -8.71 -1.36
N GLN A 12 -2.00 -8.93 -1.17
CA GLN A 12 -2.96 -7.85 -1.24
C GLN A 12 -2.73 -6.82 -0.14
N ALA A 13 -2.42 -7.28 1.06
CA ALA A 13 -2.15 -6.38 2.16
C ALA A 13 -0.92 -5.53 1.89
N LEU A 14 0.11 -6.15 1.35
CA LEU A 14 1.32 -5.42 0.97
C LEU A 14 1.03 -4.37 -0.08
N LEU A 15 0.25 -4.72 -1.09
CA LEU A 15 -0.11 -3.77 -2.12
C LEU A 15 -0.91 -2.60 -1.55
N ALA A 16 -1.85 -2.90 -0.68
CA ALA A 16 -2.68 -1.85 -0.08
C ALA A 16 -1.83 -0.90 0.75
N VAL A 17 -0.90 -1.42 1.53
CA VAL A 17 -0.02 -0.59 2.33
C VAL A 17 0.87 0.26 1.44
N THR A 18 1.40 -0.32 0.38
CA THR A 18 2.26 0.41 -0.54
C THR A 18 1.52 1.57 -1.20
N VAL A 19 0.31 1.31 -1.68
CA VAL A 19 -0.48 2.34 -2.33
C VAL A 19 -0.84 3.44 -1.33
N THR A 20 -1.22 3.08 -0.14
CA THR A 20 -1.58 4.05 0.89
C THR A 20 -0.38 4.91 1.26
N ALA A 21 0.78 4.29 1.45
CA ALA A 21 1.98 5.03 1.80
C ALA A 21 2.38 5.97 0.68
N ALA A 22 2.29 5.53 -0.56
CA ALA A 22 2.62 6.37 -1.69
C ALA A 22 1.66 7.57 -1.78
N SER A 23 0.38 7.33 -1.52
CA SER A 23 -0.61 8.41 -1.56
C SER A 23 -0.31 9.46 -0.50
N VAL A 24 0.03 9.03 0.70
CA VAL A 24 0.36 9.96 1.78
C VAL A 24 1.60 10.77 1.41
N LEU A 25 2.59 10.10 0.84
CA LEU A 25 3.81 10.79 0.42
C LEU A 25 3.51 11.88 -0.60
N VAL A 26 2.71 11.56 -1.59
CA VAL A 26 2.35 12.52 -2.63
C VAL A 26 1.63 13.71 -2.03
N VAL A 27 0.69 13.46 -1.13
CA VAL A 27 -0.04 14.54 -0.50
C VAL A 27 0.90 15.45 0.30
N GLN A 28 1.82 14.86 1.04
CA GLN A 28 2.74 15.65 1.83
C GLN A 28 3.67 16.48 0.96
N LEU A 29 4.13 15.91 -0.12
CA LEU A 29 4.97 16.66 -1.06
C LEU A 29 4.20 17.81 -1.68
N ALA A 30 2.95 17.58 -2.04
CA ALA A 30 2.12 18.62 -2.59
C ALA A 30 1.93 19.76 -1.61
N MET A 31 1.77 19.45 -0.34
CA MET A 31 1.64 20.47 0.68
C MET A 31 2.91 21.28 0.85
N LEU A 32 4.06 20.63 0.73
CA LEU A 32 5.33 21.33 0.84
C LEU A 32 5.53 22.32 -0.30
N VAL A 33 5.12 21.93 -1.50
CA VAL A 33 5.28 22.78 -2.67
C VAL A 33 4.24 23.88 -2.70
N GLY A 34 3.03 23.50 -2.36
CA GLY A 34 1.92 24.40 -2.42
C GLY A 34 1.79 25.24 -1.21
#